data_791042f9b8578997ec3f1081c81b66ce
#
_entry.id   791042f9b8578997ec3f1081c81b66ce
#
_cell.length_a   1.000
_cell.length_b   1.000
_cell.length_c   1.000
_cell.angle_alpha   90.00
_cell.angle_beta   90.00
_cell.angle_gamma   90.00
#
_symmetry.space_group_name_H-M   'P 1'
#
loop_
_entity.id
_entity.type
_entity.pdbx_description
1 polymer ?
#
loop_
_entity_poly.entity_id
_entity_poly.type
_entity_poly.pdbx_seq_one_letter_code
_entity_poly.pdbx_strand_id
1 'polypeptide(L)'
;MKKSLLLMLIIPAIFASTSMAGEPSQDRKITLRNMLKHDCGACHGLTLKGGLGPALLPEALAGKPDDFLISTIINGRPGTAMPPWQPFISHDEAAWLLGILRKYGNDK
;
A
#
# COMPACT_ATOMS: atom_id res chain seq x y z
N MET A 1 -4.25 48.76 -47.71
CA MET A 1 -3.76 47.38 -47.45
C MET A 1 -3.77 47.15 -45.96
N LYS A 2 -4.76 46.42 -45.45
CA LYS A 2 -4.86 46.09 -44.03
C LYS A 2 -4.09 44.82 -43.77
N LYS A 3 -2.97 44.91 -43.08
CA LYS A 3 -2.23 43.73 -42.60
C LYS A 3 -2.91 43.21 -41.33
N SER A 4 -3.67 42.11 -41.46
CA SER A 4 -4.23 41.41 -40.32
C SER A 4 -3.10 40.67 -39.62
N LEU A 5 -2.72 41.17 -38.44
CA LEU A 5 -1.78 40.48 -37.55
C LEU A 5 -2.55 39.40 -36.79
N LEU A 6 -2.42 38.15 -37.23
CA LEU A 6 -3.01 36.99 -36.58
C LEU A 6 -2.16 36.68 -35.32
N LEU A 7 -2.66 37.12 -34.17
CA LEU A 7 -2.03 36.84 -32.88
C LEU A 7 -2.33 35.39 -32.52
N MET A 8 -1.37 34.51 -32.77
CA MET A 8 -1.46 33.10 -32.38
C MET A 8 -1.25 32.99 -30.85
N LEU A 9 -2.34 32.83 -30.11
CA LEU A 9 -2.29 32.56 -28.67
C LEU A 9 -1.83 31.12 -28.49
N ILE A 10 -0.57 30.93 -28.13
CA ILE A 10 -0.04 29.64 -27.67
C ILE A 10 -0.48 29.46 -26.23
N ILE A 11 -1.50 28.64 -26.01
CA ILE A 11 -1.91 28.23 -24.67
C ILE A 11 -0.97 27.08 -24.24
N PRO A 12 -0.15 27.27 -23.19
CA PRO A 12 0.63 26.16 -22.66
C PRO A 12 -0.34 25.15 -22.05
N ALA A 13 -0.36 23.94 -22.59
CA ALA A 13 -1.05 22.81 -21.97
C ALA A 13 -0.32 22.48 -20.66
N ILE A 14 -0.90 22.89 -19.54
CA ILE A 14 -0.44 22.49 -18.22
C ILE A 14 -0.86 21.03 -18.06
N PHE A 15 0.09 20.11 -18.28
CA PHE A 15 -0.07 18.72 -17.87
C PHE A 15 -0.09 18.69 -16.34
N ALA A 16 -1.27 18.70 -15.76
CA ALA A 16 -1.46 18.39 -14.36
C ALA A 16 -1.13 16.89 -14.17
N SER A 17 0.08 16.60 -13.71
CA SER A 17 0.43 15.28 -13.21
C SER A 17 -0.46 15.01 -12.00
N THR A 18 -1.53 14.26 -12.20
CA THR A 18 -2.33 13.74 -11.09
C THR A 18 -1.49 12.69 -10.37
N SER A 19 -0.74 13.15 -9.37
CA SER A 19 -0.14 12.27 -8.37
C SER A 19 -1.29 11.60 -7.66
N MET A 20 -1.49 10.28 -7.85
CA MET A 20 -2.46 9.50 -7.09
C MET A 20 -2.00 9.54 -5.62
N ALA A 21 -2.67 10.39 -4.81
CA ALA A 21 -2.42 10.48 -3.38
C ALA A 21 -2.66 9.10 -2.76
N GLY A 22 -1.65 8.57 -2.04
CA GLY A 22 -1.74 7.32 -1.30
C GLY A 22 -0.97 6.15 -1.90
N GLU A 23 -0.59 6.14 -3.18
CA GLU A 23 0.20 5.05 -3.73
C GLU A 23 1.70 5.26 -3.49
N PRO A 24 2.43 4.24 -2.93
CA PRO A 24 3.87 4.36 -2.71
C PRO A 24 4.65 4.47 -4.03
N SER A 25 5.81 5.15 -4.00
CA SER A 25 6.76 5.16 -5.11
C SER A 25 7.26 3.74 -5.43
N GLN A 26 7.85 3.52 -6.62
CA GLN A 26 8.35 2.19 -6.99
C GLN A 26 9.43 1.68 -6.02
N ASP A 27 10.38 2.54 -5.63
CA ASP A 27 11.41 2.18 -4.65
C ASP A 27 10.80 1.84 -3.28
N ARG A 28 9.79 2.61 -2.87
CA ARG A 28 9.08 2.33 -1.62
C ARG A 28 8.30 1.02 -1.68
N LYS A 29 7.69 0.67 -2.81
CA LYS A 29 7.02 -0.62 -3.03
C LYS A 29 7.98 -1.79 -2.85
N ILE A 30 9.21 -1.69 -3.34
CA ILE A 30 10.24 -2.71 -3.14
C ILE A 30 10.54 -2.88 -1.64
N THR A 31 10.75 -1.77 -0.94
CA THR A 31 10.99 -1.78 0.51
C THR A 31 9.83 -2.42 1.27
N LEU A 32 8.60 -2.04 0.95
CA LEU A 32 7.39 -2.57 1.59
C LEU A 32 7.19 -4.06 1.33
N ARG A 33 7.48 -4.55 0.12
CA ARG A 33 7.43 -5.99 -0.18
C ARG A 33 8.48 -6.77 0.60
N ASN A 34 9.68 -6.22 0.75
CA ASN A 34 10.72 -6.84 1.57
C ASN A 34 10.33 -6.87 3.05
N MET A 35 9.73 -5.81 3.56
CA MET A 35 9.18 -5.74 4.91
C MET A 35 8.07 -6.78 5.11
N LEU A 36 7.15 -6.91 4.17
CA LEU A 36 6.08 -7.90 4.22
C LEU A 36 6.66 -9.32 4.30
N LYS A 37 7.67 -9.62 3.49
CA LYS A 37 8.29 -10.95 3.44
C LYS A 37 9.09 -11.28 4.69
N HIS A 38 9.91 -10.35 5.16
CA HIS A 38 10.91 -10.62 6.19
C HIS A 38 10.47 -10.21 7.60
N ASP A 39 9.77 -9.09 7.74
CA ASP A 39 9.36 -8.59 9.05
C ASP A 39 7.97 -9.11 9.43
N CYS A 40 6.98 -8.91 8.59
CA CYS A 40 5.65 -9.50 8.80
C CYS A 40 5.73 -11.03 8.75
N GLY A 41 6.44 -11.57 7.78
CA GLY A 41 6.64 -13.00 7.58
C GLY A 41 7.37 -13.70 8.73
N ALA A 42 8.20 -12.99 9.50
CA ALA A 42 8.88 -13.56 10.67
C ALA A 42 7.89 -14.12 11.71
N CYS A 43 6.72 -13.48 11.85
CA CYS A 43 5.66 -13.91 12.77
C CYS A 43 4.51 -14.62 12.05
N HIS A 44 4.11 -14.12 10.87
CA HIS A 44 2.97 -14.64 10.11
C HIS A 44 3.34 -15.79 9.15
N GLY A 45 4.61 -16.22 9.13
CA GLY A 45 5.14 -17.21 8.23
C GLY A 45 5.68 -16.61 6.94
N LEU A 46 6.80 -17.14 6.44
CA LEU A 46 7.43 -16.67 5.18
C LEU A 46 6.55 -16.91 3.96
N THR A 47 5.60 -17.83 4.05
CA THR A 47 4.55 -18.10 3.06
C THR A 47 3.19 -17.53 3.49
N LEU A 48 3.14 -16.73 4.55
CA LEU A 48 1.95 -16.11 5.12
C LEU A 48 0.86 -17.09 5.58
N LYS A 49 1.23 -18.36 5.77
CA LYS A 49 0.32 -19.42 6.23
C LYS A 49 0.15 -19.48 7.74
N GLY A 50 0.80 -18.57 8.46
CA GLY A 50 0.79 -18.52 9.92
C GLY A 50 2.10 -19.02 10.52
N GLY A 51 2.28 -18.69 11.77
CA GLY A 51 3.42 -19.02 12.61
C GLY A 51 3.10 -18.59 14.03
N LEU A 52 3.93 -17.73 14.61
CA LEU A 52 3.62 -17.10 15.89
C LEU A 52 2.34 -16.24 15.79
N GLY A 53 2.16 -15.53 14.67
CA GLY A 53 0.94 -14.83 14.30
C GLY A 53 0.02 -15.66 13.42
N PRO A 54 -1.25 -15.25 13.24
CA PRO A 54 -2.20 -15.93 12.37
C PRO A 54 -1.81 -15.84 10.88
N ALA A 55 -2.39 -16.71 10.05
CA ALA A 55 -2.26 -16.65 8.61
C ALA A 55 -2.77 -15.30 8.05
N LEU A 56 -2.10 -14.82 6.99
CA LEU A 56 -2.47 -13.60 6.27
C LEU A 56 -2.90 -13.90 4.82
N LEU A 57 -3.27 -15.13 4.52
CA LEU A 57 -3.81 -15.52 3.22
C LEU A 57 -5.20 -14.89 3.00
N PRO A 58 -5.63 -14.71 1.75
CA PRO A 58 -6.93 -14.09 1.45
C PRO A 58 -8.10 -14.71 2.20
N GLU A 59 -8.15 -16.03 2.32
CA GLU A 59 -9.19 -16.76 3.06
C GLU A 59 -9.18 -16.47 4.56
N ALA A 60 -8.02 -16.23 5.15
CA ALA A 60 -7.90 -15.86 6.57
C ALA A 60 -8.34 -14.41 6.83
N LEU A 61 -8.23 -13.55 5.81
CA LEU A 61 -8.62 -12.14 5.87
C LEU A 61 -10.06 -11.91 5.40
N ALA A 62 -10.69 -12.90 4.80
CA ALA A 62 -12.06 -12.81 4.30
C ALA A 62 -13.03 -12.38 5.42
N GLY A 63 -13.97 -11.50 5.07
CA GLY A 63 -14.98 -11.01 6.02
C GLY A 63 -14.46 -10.00 7.06
N LYS A 64 -13.16 -9.70 7.10
CA LYS A 64 -12.60 -8.67 7.97
C LYS A 64 -12.54 -7.35 7.21
N PRO A 65 -13.11 -6.25 7.77
CA PRO A 65 -13.08 -4.94 7.13
C PRO A 65 -11.64 -4.42 6.95
N ASP A 66 -11.39 -3.70 5.85
CA ASP A 66 -10.07 -3.12 5.57
C ASP A 66 -9.60 -2.17 6.67
N ASP A 67 -10.48 -1.28 7.13
CA ASP A 67 -10.17 -0.32 8.19
C ASP A 67 -9.73 -1.02 9.48
N PHE A 68 -10.35 -2.12 9.83
CA PHE A 68 -9.96 -2.94 10.97
C PHE A 68 -8.56 -3.53 10.79
N LEU A 69 -8.27 -4.10 9.62
CA LEU A 69 -6.96 -4.71 9.33
C LEU A 69 -5.85 -3.66 9.24
N ILE A 70 -6.11 -2.52 8.60
CA ILE A 70 -5.17 -1.40 8.52
C ILE A 70 -4.86 -0.86 9.91
N SER A 71 -5.90 -0.64 10.73
CA SER A 71 -5.74 -0.20 12.11
C SER A 71 -4.92 -1.19 12.95
N THR A 72 -5.13 -2.49 12.73
CA THR A 72 -4.36 -3.54 13.39
C THR A 72 -2.88 -3.48 13.03
N ILE A 73 -2.53 -3.22 11.78
CA ILE A 73 -1.14 -3.05 11.34
C ILE A 73 -0.54 -1.78 11.99
N ILE A 74 -1.22 -0.66 11.87
CA ILE A 74 -0.72 0.65 12.33
C ILE A 74 -0.52 0.69 13.85
N ASN A 75 -1.50 0.21 14.60
CA ASN A 75 -1.52 0.31 16.06
C ASN A 75 -1.02 -0.95 16.77
N GLY A 76 -0.77 -2.03 16.03
CA GLY A 76 -0.47 -3.33 16.63
C GLY A 76 -1.68 -3.89 17.37
N ARG A 77 -1.44 -4.95 18.13
CA ARG A 77 -2.43 -5.58 19.02
C ARG A 77 -1.91 -5.52 20.46
N PRO A 78 -2.35 -4.55 21.25
CA PRO A 78 -1.92 -4.42 22.64
C PRO A 78 -2.08 -5.73 23.43
N GLY A 79 -1.07 -6.06 24.24
CA GLY A 79 -1.04 -7.32 24.99
C GLY A 79 -0.66 -8.56 24.18
N THR A 80 -0.28 -8.40 22.92
CA THR A 80 0.22 -9.46 22.03
C THR A 80 1.60 -9.13 21.49
N ALA A 81 2.23 -10.09 20.80
CA ALA A 81 3.54 -9.91 20.17
C ALA A 81 3.50 -8.97 18.94
N MET A 82 2.33 -8.67 18.37
CA MET A 82 2.23 -7.79 17.21
C MET A 82 2.45 -6.32 17.61
N PRO A 83 3.57 -5.71 17.20
CA PRO A 83 3.87 -4.32 17.53
C PRO A 83 3.12 -3.35 16.62
N PRO A 84 3.02 -2.05 17.00
CA PRO A 84 2.57 -1.00 16.11
C PRO A 84 3.62 -0.74 15.02
N TRP A 85 3.16 -0.69 13.77
CA TRP A 85 4.02 -0.41 12.61
C TRP A 85 4.02 1.06 12.19
N GLN A 86 3.24 1.90 12.86
CA GLN A 86 3.15 3.34 12.62
C GLN A 86 4.51 4.05 12.47
N PRO A 87 5.57 3.73 13.24
CA PRO A 87 6.85 4.39 13.08
C PRO A 87 7.55 4.12 11.74
N PHE A 88 7.15 3.06 11.03
CA PHE A 88 7.84 2.58 9.82
C PHE A 88 7.02 2.73 8.56
N ILE A 89 5.70 2.74 8.66
CA ILE A 89 4.77 2.81 7.53
C ILE A 89 3.62 3.77 7.81
N SER A 90 3.13 4.41 6.75
CA SER A 90 1.93 5.25 6.81
C SER A 90 0.66 4.41 6.72
N HIS A 91 -0.48 5.04 6.99
CA HIS A 91 -1.80 4.43 6.81
C HIS A 91 -2.02 3.98 5.34
N ASP A 92 -1.64 4.82 4.37
CA ASP A 92 -1.76 4.50 2.95
C ASP A 92 -0.87 3.34 2.54
N GLU A 93 0.33 3.25 3.10
CA GLU A 93 1.25 2.12 2.88
C GLU A 93 0.70 0.83 3.49
N ALA A 94 0.07 0.89 4.66
CA ALA A 94 -0.61 -0.26 5.25
C ALA A 94 -1.79 -0.72 4.39
N ALA A 95 -2.57 0.22 3.83
CA ALA A 95 -3.64 -0.08 2.88
C ALA A 95 -3.12 -0.75 1.61
N TRP A 96 -1.99 -0.27 1.09
CA TRP A 96 -1.34 -0.87 -0.08
C TRP A 96 -0.85 -2.29 0.21
N LEU A 97 -0.22 -2.54 1.36
CA LEU A 97 0.19 -3.88 1.80
C LEU A 97 -1.01 -4.81 1.95
N LEU A 98 -2.11 -4.33 2.52
CA LEU A 98 -3.34 -5.11 2.62
C LEU A 98 -3.89 -5.49 1.25
N GLY A 99 -3.81 -4.59 0.26
CA GLY A 99 -4.18 -4.88 -1.12
C GLY A 99 -3.37 -6.03 -1.73
N ILE A 100 -2.07 -6.13 -1.41
CA ILE A 100 -1.24 -7.26 -1.82
C ILE A 100 -1.70 -8.55 -1.12
N LEU A 101 -1.93 -8.50 0.19
CA LEU A 101 -2.36 -9.66 0.97
C LEU A 101 -3.69 -10.23 0.46
N ARG A 102 -4.66 -9.38 0.11
CA ARG A 102 -5.95 -9.83 -0.41
C ARG A 102 -5.89 -10.51 -1.78
N LYS A 103 -4.81 -10.29 -2.53
CA LYS A 103 -4.58 -10.91 -3.84
C LYS A 103 -3.51 -12.01 -3.80
N TYR A 104 -2.93 -12.24 -2.62
CA TYR A 104 -1.82 -13.16 -2.50
C TYR A 104 -2.16 -14.57 -3.00
N GLY A 105 -1.34 -15.07 -3.93
CA GLY A 105 -1.56 -16.39 -4.53
C GLY A 105 -2.60 -16.45 -5.66
N ASN A 106 -3.32 -15.37 -5.95
CA ASN A 106 -4.32 -15.31 -7.03
C ASN A 106 -3.74 -14.78 -8.36
N ASP A 107 -2.50 -14.31 -8.36
CA ASP A 107 -1.79 -13.79 -9.54
C ASP A 107 -0.98 -14.90 -10.25
N LYS A 108 -1.61 -16.07 -10.45
CA LYS A 108 -1.00 -17.17 -11.22
C LYS A 108 -1.64 -17.28 -12.60
#